data_eb4accd2b3e268c74a184763b3213518
#
_entry.id   eb4accd2b3e268c74a184763b3213518
#
_cell.length_a   1.000
_cell.length_b   1.000
_cell.length_c   1.000
_cell.angle_alpha   90.00
_cell.angle_beta   90.00
_cell.angle_gamma   90.00
#
_symmetry.space_group_name_H-M   'P 1'
#
loop_
_entity.id
_entity.type
_entity.pdbx_description
1 polymer ?
#
loop_
_entity_poly.entity_id
_entity_poly.type
_entity_poly.pdbx_seq_one_letter_code
_entity_poly.pdbx_strand_id
1 'polypeptide(L)'
;PPSADGIVWEQLWEDFDEIYADTDAYPFIETVNAGVYDEDNFIRFYLLLNTTISGEEAAEYATEVIKGFNDLIWEQNHDYARSTEDSYGGYVSRYNIYVMVGPDDVKDNRETWILEDTIPAGEYRPVSPGGEEETSAES
;
A
#
# COMPACT_ATOMS: atom_id res chain seq x y z
N PRO A 1 9.47 4.34 22.90
CA PRO A 1 10.80 4.06 22.35
C PRO A 1 10.71 3.33 21.03
N PRO A 2 11.71 3.51 20.19
CA PRO A 2 11.65 2.86 18.90
C PRO A 2 11.89 1.36 19.03
N SER A 3 11.37 0.62 18.07
CA SER A 3 11.58 -0.82 18.06
C SER A 3 12.97 -1.11 17.51
N ALA A 4 13.29 -2.38 17.35
CA ALA A 4 14.60 -2.79 16.89
C ALA A 4 14.94 -2.23 15.52
N ASP A 5 13.94 -1.92 14.71
CA ASP A 5 14.18 -1.36 13.39
C ASP A 5 14.32 0.16 13.42
N GLY A 6 14.28 0.77 14.59
CA GLY A 6 14.44 2.21 14.70
C GLY A 6 13.17 2.99 14.45
N ILE A 7 12.03 2.34 14.44
CA ILE A 7 10.76 2.98 14.09
C ILE A 7 9.87 3.10 15.32
N VAL A 8 9.31 4.27 15.54
CA VAL A 8 8.28 4.47 16.55
C VAL A 8 6.96 4.20 15.85
N TRP A 9 6.48 2.97 15.96
CA TRP A 9 5.34 2.52 15.17
C TRP A 9 4.05 3.26 15.47
N GLU A 10 3.85 3.63 16.73
CA GLU A 10 2.67 4.37 17.09
C GLU A 10 2.60 5.70 16.34
N GLN A 11 3.74 6.38 16.24
CA GLN A 11 3.81 7.64 15.51
C GLN A 11 3.62 7.40 14.01
N LEU A 12 4.16 6.31 13.51
CA LEU A 12 4.03 6.00 12.10
C LEU A 12 2.58 5.83 11.72
N TRP A 13 1.82 5.08 12.54
CA TRP A 13 0.42 4.85 12.22
C TRP A 13 -0.40 6.14 12.30
N GLU A 14 -0.08 7.02 13.23
CA GLU A 14 -0.75 8.30 13.30
C GLU A 14 -0.47 9.13 12.07
N ASP A 15 0.77 9.17 11.64
CA ASP A 15 1.15 9.97 10.48
C ASP A 15 0.52 9.41 9.21
N PHE A 16 0.49 8.10 9.11
CA PHE A 16 -0.07 7.44 7.94
C PHE A 16 -1.58 7.73 7.85
N ASP A 17 -2.28 7.59 8.97
CA ASP A 17 -3.71 7.87 8.97
C ASP A 17 -4.01 9.32 8.63
N GLU A 18 -3.19 10.23 9.13
CA GLU A 18 -3.41 11.63 8.89
C GLU A 18 -3.31 12.00 7.43
N ILE A 19 -2.40 11.39 6.70
CA ILE A 19 -2.24 11.68 5.28
C ILE A 19 -3.51 11.34 4.51
N TYR A 20 -4.07 10.17 4.77
CA TYR A 20 -5.19 9.70 3.97
C TYR A 20 -6.55 10.09 4.52
N ALA A 21 -6.56 10.73 5.69
CA ALA A 21 -7.78 11.36 6.19
C ALA A 21 -8.05 12.70 5.51
N ASP A 22 -7.10 13.21 4.75
CA ASP A 22 -7.24 14.48 4.09
C ASP A 22 -8.16 14.31 2.89
N THR A 23 -9.41 14.71 3.02
CA THR A 23 -10.40 14.50 1.98
C THR A 23 -10.22 15.43 0.80
N ASP A 24 -9.44 16.48 0.95
CA ASP A 24 -9.14 17.34 -0.19
C ASP A 24 -8.15 16.66 -1.11
N ALA A 25 -7.17 15.97 -0.55
CA ALA A 25 -6.16 15.29 -1.35
C ALA A 25 -6.64 13.92 -1.80
N TYR A 26 -7.43 13.24 -0.97
CA TYR A 26 -7.86 11.88 -1.26
C TYR A 26 -9.36 11.73 -1.05
N PRO A 27 -10.15 12.35 -1.92
CA PRO A 27 -11.61 12.38 -1.70
C PRO A 27 -12.27 11.01 -1.88
N PHE A 28 -11.63 10.09 -2.57
CA PHE A 28 -12.22 8.78 -2.81
C PHE A 28 -11.94 7.79 -1.69
N ILE A 29 -11.02 8.09 -0.80
CA ILE A 29 -10.59 7.12 0.20
C ILE A 29 -11.41 7.26 1.45
N GLU A 30 -12.03 6.15 1.87
CA GLU A 30 -12.72 6.12 3.14
C GLU A 30 -11.75 5.72 4.25
N THR A 31 -10.96 4.70 4.02
CA THR A 31 -10.01 4.20 5.01
C THR A 31 -8.83 3.56 4.31
N VAL A 32 -7.64 3.75 4.85
CA VAL A 32 -6.46 3.03 4.39
C VAL A 32 -5.88 2.32 5.60
N ASN A 33 -5.67 1.02 5.48
CA ASN A 33 -5.05 0.23 6.53
C ASN A 33 -3.81 -0.44 6.00
N ALA A 34 -2.82 -0.59 6.86
CA ALA A 34 -1.61 -1.32 6.49
C ALA A 34 -1.20 -2.18 7.67
N GLY A 35 -0.55 -3.30 7.39
CA GLY A 35 -0.04 -4.17 8.44
C GLY A 35 1.24 -4.82 8.00
N VAL A 36 2.17 -4.98 8.94
CA VAL A 36 3.45 -5.61 8.69
C VAL A 36 3.42 -6.97 9.38
N TYR A 37 3.63 -8.01 8.61
CA TYR A 37 3.54 -9.40 9.09
C TYR A 37 4.89 -10.06 8.87
N ASP A 38 5.78 -9.89 9.84
CA ASP A 38 7.16 -10.35 9.71
C ASP A 38 7.27 -11.85 9.52
N GLU A 39 6.43 -12.60 10.17
CA GLU A 39 6.53 -14.05 10.06
C GLU A 39 6.28 -14.54 8.65
N ASP A 40 5.40 -13.85 7.94
CA ASP A 40 5.07 -14.26 6.60
C ASP A 40 5.83 -13.44 5.56
N ASN A 41 6.60 -12.49 5.99
CA ASN A 41 7.33 -11.55 5.14
C ASN A 41 6.41 -10.81 4.20
N PHE A 42 5.31 -10.29 4.73
CA PHE A 42 4.35 -9.51 3.96
C PHE A 42 4.09 -8.18 4.61
N ILE A 43 3.87 -7.17 3.77
CA ILE A 43 3.19 -5.96 4.19
C ILE A 43 1.90 -5.93 3.39
N ARG A 44 0.77 -5.72 4.05
CA ARG A 44 -0.52 -5.73 3.40
C ARG A 44 -1.15 -4.37 3.49
N PHE A 45 -1.71 -3.92 2.37
CA PHE A 45 -2.37 -2.62 2.28
C PHE A 45 -3.81 -2.82 1.84
N TYR A 46 -4.74 -2.13 2.53
CA TYR A 46 -6.15 -2.22 2.21
C TYR A 46 -6.67 -0.81 1.99
N LEU A 47 -7.04 -0.50 0.76
CA LEU A 47 -7.58 0.80 0.41
C LEU A 47 -9.08 0.65 0.24
N LEU A 48 -9.83 1.22 1.16
CA LEU A 48 -11.29 1.10 1.16
C LEU A 48 -11.86 2.43 0.72
N LEU A 49 -12.72 2.39 -0.28
CA LEU A 49 -13.17 3.58 -0.98
C LEU A 49 -14.62 3.89 -0.69
N ASN A 50 -14.97 5.17 -0.79
CA ASN A 50 -16.35 5.59 -0.62
C ASN A 50 -17.07 5.81 -1.95
N THR A 51 -16.38 5.56 -3.06
CA THR A 51 -16.98 5.65 -4.37
C THR A 51 -16.21 4.76 -5.32
N THR A 52 -16.74 4.54 -6.50
CA THR A 52 -16.09 3.69 -7.48
C THR A 52 -15.15 4.51 -8.34
N ILE A 53 -13.96 4.00 -8.58
CA ILE A 53 -13.01 4.61 -9.50
C ILE A 53 -12.53 3.53 -10.46
N SER A 54 -11.82 3.94 -11.50
CA SER A 54 -11.33 2.97 -12.47
C SER A 54 -10.22 2.13 -11.88
N GLY A 55 -9.96 0.98 -12.49
CA GLY A 55 -8.85 0.14 -12.06
C GLY A 55 -7.53 0.83 -12.18
N GLU A 56 -7.36 1.66 -13.21
CA GLU A 56 -6.11 2.37 -13.39
C GLU A 56 -5.90 3.40 -12.31
N GLU A 57 -6.95 4.13 -11.94
CA GLU A 57 -6.83 5.08 -10.85
C GLU A 57 -6.56 4.38 -9.53
N ALA A 58 -7.21 3.24 -9.32
CA ALA A 58 -7.01 2.48 -8.11
C ALA A 58 -5.56 2.02 -8.00
N ALA A 59 -4.99 1.57 -9.11
CA ALA A 59 -3.61 1.12 -9.13
C ALA A 59 -2.65 2.27 -8.84
N GLU A 60 -2.94 3.45 -9.36
CA GLU A 60 -2.09 4.60 -9.10
C GLU A 60 -2.12 5.00 -7.63
N TYR A 61 -3.32 5.04 -7.04
CA TYR A 61 -3.42 5.36 -5.63
C TYR A 61 -2.72 4.31 -4.78
N ALA A 62 -2.86 3.04 -5.14
CA ALA A 62 -2.21 1.98 -4.37
C ALA A 62 -0.70 2.11 -4.42
N THR A 63 -0.16 2.39 -5.60
CA THR A 63 1.28 2.57 -5.74
C THR A 63 1.76 3.74 -4.88
N GLU A 64 1.01 4.84 -4.87
CA GLU A 64 1.37 5.98 -4.05
C GLU A 64 1.31 5.67 -2.58
N VAL A 65 0.30 4.93 -2.14
CA VAL A 65 0.15 4.61 -0.73
C VAL A 65 1.32 3.75 -0.25
N ILE A 66 1.73 2.79 -1.07
CA ILE A 66 2.85 1.93 -0.70
C ILE A 66 4.12 2.76 -0.56
N LYS A 67 4.36 3.65 -1.52
CA LYS A 67 5.54 4.51 -1.45
C LYS A 67 5.47 5.47 -0.27
N GLY A 68 4.29 6.00 0.00
CA GLY A 68 4.10 6.91 1.11
C GLY A 68 4.38 6.26 2.45
N PHE A 69 3.97 5.00 2.60
CA PHE A 69 4.24 4.26 3.82
C PHE A 69 5.75 4.13 4.03
N ASN A 70 6.47 3.74 2.98
CA ASN A 70 7.91 3.61 3.07
C ASN A 70 8.57 4.94 3.41
N ASP A 71 8.07 6.03 2.84
CA ASP A 71 8.71 7.32 3.03
C ASP A 71 8.47 7.88 4.42
N LEU A 72 7.38 7.51 5.06
CA LEU A 72 7.20 7.85 6.47
C LEU A 72 8.22 7.12 7.33
N ILE A 73 8.54 5.88 6.96
CA ILE A 73 9.57 5.14 7.66
C ILE A 73 10.92 5.82 7.45
N TRP A 74 11.20 6.23 6.21
CA TRP A 74 12.43 6.95 5.92
C TRP A 74 12.54 8.23 6.74
N GLU A 75 11.44 8.91 6.97
CA GLU A 75 11.49 10.13 7.78
C GLU A 75 11.93 9.85 9.21
N GLN A 76 11.58 8.70 9.73
CA GLN A 76 11.99 8.34 11.07
C GLN A 76 13.39 7.74 11.11
N ASN A 77 13.79 7.07 10.04
CA ASN A 77 15.09 6.40 10.04
C ASN A 77 15.68 6.41 8.64
N HIS A 78 16.61 7.32 8.40
CA HIS A 78 17.16 7.50 7.07
C HIS A 78 18.10 6.37 6.64
N ASP A 79 18.29 5.37 7.47
CA ASP A 79 19.04 4.20 7.03
C ASP A 79 18.26 3.41 5.99
N TYR A 80 16.94 3.57 5.96
CA TYR A 80 16.12 2.98 4.91
C TYR A 80 16.01 3.99 3.77
N ALA A 81 16.10 3.54 2.54
CA ALA A 81 16.05 4.45 1.40
C ALA A 81 14.63 4.94 1.14
N ARG A 82 14.50 6.13 0.61
CA ARG A 82 13.21 6.65 0.17
C ARG A 82 12.75 5.90 -1.06
N SER A 83 11.46 5.99 -1.36
CA SER A 83 10.95 5.48 -2.62
C SER A 83 11.43 6.35 -3.78
N THR A 84 11.43 5.78 -4.97
CA THR A 84 11.80 6.50 -6.19
C THR A 84 10.83 6.06 -7.28
N GLU A 85 11.07 6.53 -8.49
CA GLU A 85 10.27 6.10 -9.60
C GLU A 85 10.36 4.60 -9.83
N ASP A 86 11.49 4.01 -9.49
CA ASP A 86 11.75 2.61 -9.76
C ASP A 86 11.87 1.76 -8.50
N SER A 87 11.44 2.26 -7.36
CA SER A 87 11.59 1.52 -6.11
C SER A 87 10.53 1.94 -5.10
N TYR A 88 9.99 0.97 -4.39
CA TYR A 88 9.08 1.27 -3.29
C TYR A 88 9.82 1.75 -2.04
N GLY A 89 11.16 1.63 -2.03
CA GLY A 89 11.96 2.12 -0.93
C GLY A 89 12.60 1.01 -0.14
N GLY A 90 13.51 1.36 0.73
CA GLY A 90 14.37 0.39 1.37
C GLY A 90 13.69 -0.49 2.40
N TYR A 91 12.68 0.03 3.08
CA TYR A 91 12.01 -0.79 4.07
C TYR A 91 11.03 -1.75 3.41
N VAL A 92 10.16 -1.21 2.58
CA VAL A 92 9.04 -1.96 2.01
C VAL A 92 9.52 -3.02 1.04
N SER A 93 10.60 -2.73 0.29
CA SER A 93 11.08 -3.67 -0.72
C SER A 93 11.59 -4.98 -0.16
N ARG A 94 11.83 -5.05 1.14
CA ARG A 94 12.26 -6.29 1.76
C ARG A 94 11.15 -7.30 1.92
N TYR A 95 9.90 -6.87 1.73
CA TYR A 95 8.72 -7.69 1.97
C TYR A 95 7.97 -7.96 0.67
N ASN A 96 7.22 -9.03 0.66
CA ASN A 96 6.19 -9.20 -0.37
C ASN A 96 5.09 -8.20 -0.04
N ILE A 97 4.56 -7.53 -1.06
CA ILE A 97 3.57 -6.47 -0.85
C ILE A 97 2.24 -6.97 -1.38
N TYR A 98 1.25 -7.00 -0.51
CA TYR A 98 -0.11 -7.34 -0.92
C TYR A 98 -0.96 -6.08 -0.84
N VAL A 99 -1.79 -5.84 -1.84
CA VAL A 99 -2.67 -4.67 -1.81
C VAL A 99 -4.02 -5.04 -2.40
N MET A 100 -5.08 -4.54 -1.79
CA MET A 100 -6.40 -4.63 -2.37
C MET A 100 -7.04 -3.25 -2.32
N VAL A 101 -7.87 -2.96 -3.31
CA VAL A 101 -8.64 -1.74 -3.38
C VAL A 101 -10.08 -2.13 -3.63
N GLY A 102 -11.00 -1.65 -2.82
CA GLY A 102 -12.40 -1.98 -2.99
C GLY A 102 -13.31 -1.03 -2.22
N PRO A 103 -14.60 -1.16 -2.41
CA PRO A 103 -15.56 -0.28 -1.72
C PRO A 103 -15.67 -0.64 -0.25
N ASP A 104 -15.73 0.37 0.58
CA ASP A 104 -15.75 0.16 2.03
C ASP A 104 -17.01 -0.55 2.48
N ASP A 105 -18.15 -0.19 1.92
CA ASP A 105 -19.44 -0.70 2.41
C ASP A 105 -19.68 -2.16 2.04
N VAL A 106 -18.97 -2.70 1.07
CA VAL A 106 -19.11 -4.11 0.71
C VAL A 106 -17.75 -4.79 0.64
N LYS A 107 -16.83 -4.36 1.53
CA LYS A 107 -15.47 -4.84 1.46
C LYS A 107 -15.34 -6.34 1.67
N ASP A 108 -16.34 -6.97 2.30
CA ASP A 108 -16.29 -8.40 2.50
C ASP A 108 -16.71 -9.18 1.26
N ASN A 109 -17.22 -8.51 0.25
CA ASN A 109 -17.62 -9.19 -0.97
C ASN A 109 -16.52 -9.02 -2.00
N ARG A 110 -15.69 -10.05 -2.12
CA ARG A 110 -14.50 -9.99 -2.96
C ARG A 110 -14.81 -9.67 -4.41
N GLU A 111 -15.97 -10.03 -4.88
CA GLU A 111 -16.34 -9.76 -6.24
C GLU A 111 -16.50 -8.28 -6.54
N THR A 112 -16.66 -7.46 -5.50
CA THR A 112 -16.79 -6.02 -5.68
C THR A 112 -15.45 -5.31 -5.67
N TRP A 113 -14.36 -6.01 -5.36
CA TRP A 113 -13.05 -5.35 -5.27
C TRP A 113 -12.61 -4.86 -6.65
N ILE A 114 -11.96 -3.70 -6.66
CA ILE A 114 -11.51 -3.10 -7.90
C ILE A 114 -10.21 -3.75 -8.34
N LEU A 115 -9.30 -4.02 -7.39
CA LEU A 115 -8.09 -4.75 -7.73
C LEU A 115 -7.54 -5.47 -6.51
N GLU A 116 -6.71 -6.45 -6.79
CA GLU A 116 -5.95 -7.17 -5.78
C GLU A 116 -4.65 -7.57 -6.45
N ASP A 117 -3.52 -7.31 -5.80
CA ASP A 117 -2.23 -7.56 -6.44
C ASP A 117 -1.19 -7.92 -5.39
N THR A 118 -0.18 -8.68 -5.79
CA THR A 118 0.94 -9.03 -4.94
C THR A 118 2.22 -8.76 -5.71
N ILE A 119 3.15 -8.04 -5.08
CA ILE A 119 4.44 -7.73 -5.67
C ILE A 119 5.50 -8.45 -4.85
N PRO A 120 6.27 -9.35 -5.45
CA PRO A 120 7.27 -10.12 -4.69
C PRO A 120 8.36 -9.23 -4.12
N ALA A 121 8.92 -9.66 -3.00
CA ALA A 121 10.00 -8.93 -2.35
C ALA A 121 11.14 -8.72 -3.33
N GLY A 122 11.70 -7.52 -3.30
CA GLY A 122 12.84 -7.21 -4.14
C GLY A 122 12.51 -6.80 -5.55
N GLU A 123 11.24 -6.92 -5.96
CA GLU A 123 10.86 -6.51 -7.30
C GLU A 123 10.22 -5.15 -7.28
N TYR A 124 10.34 -4.42 -8.37
CA TYR A 124 9.57 -3.20 -8.50
C TYR A 124 8.75 -3.24 -9.77
N ARG A 125 7.47 -2.97 -9.63
CA ARG A 125 6.57 -2.56 -10.69
C ARG A 125 5.42 -1.84 -10.02
N PRO A 126 4.74 -0.96 -10.74
CA PRO A 126 3.55 -0.33 -10.15
C PRO A 126 2.50 -1.39 -9.87
N VAL A 127 1.57 -1.08 -8.98
CA VAL A 127 0.42 -1.95 -8.77
C VAL A 127 -0.34 -2.03 -10.07
N SER A 128 -0.84 -3.22 -10.38
CA SER A 128 -1.45 -3.50 -11.67
C SER A 128 -2.95 -3.54 -11.55
N PRO A 129 -3.69 -2.87 -12.41
CA PRO A 129 -5.14 -3.00 -12.39
C PRO A 129 -5.51 -4.41 -12.82
N GLY A 130 -6.27 -5.09 -12.02
CA GLY A 130 -6.60 -6.46 -12.33
C GLY A 130 -5.61 -7.46 -11.78
N GLY A 131 -4.51 -6.99 -11.23
CA GLY A 131 -3.60 -7.87 -10.53
C GLY A 131 -3.07 -8.98 -11.39
N GLU A 132 -3.10 -10.19 -10.83
CA GLU A 132 -2.54 -11.25 -11.54
C GLU A 132 -3.29 -11.68 -12.74
N GLU A 133 -4.42 -11.08 -13.03
CA GLU A 133 -5.08 -11.39 -14.19
C GLU A 133 -4.25 -11.20 -15.37
N GLU A 134 -3.40 -10.19 -15.37
CA GLU A 134 -2.55 -10.06 -16.45
C GLU A 134 -1.58 -11.12 -16.59
N THR A 135 -1.12 -11.65 -15.50
CA THR A 135 -0.20 -12.73 -15.53
C THR A 135 -0.79 -13.90 -16.17
N SER A 136 -2.01 -14.16 -15.87
CA SER A 136 -2.58 -15.33 -16.46
C SER A 136 -2.86 -15.10 -17.90
N ALA A 137 -3.01 -13.89 -18.30
CA ALA A 137 -3.36 -13.66 -19.64
C ALA A 137 -2.33 -14.16 -20.59
N GLU A 138 -1.11 -14.15 -20.17
CA GLU A 138 -0.14 -14.55 -21.06
C GLU A 138 -0.03 -15.98 -21.20
N SER A 139 -0.63 -16.65 -20.38
CA SER A 139 -0.51 -18.09 -20.46
C SER A 139 -1.33 -18.68 -21.55
#